data_9e1b199ba2b1e2e9f011684481125443
#
_entry.id   9e1b199ba2b1e2e9f011684481125443
#
_cell.length_a   1.000
_cell.length_b   1.000
_cell.length_c   1.000
_cell.angle_alpha   90.00
_cell.angle_beta   90.00
_cell.angle_gamma   90.00
#
_symmetry.space_group_name_H-M   'P 1'
#
loop_
_entity.id
_entity.type
_entity.pdbx_description
1 polymer ?
#
loop_
_entity_poly.entity_id
_entity_poly.type
_entity_poly.pdbx_seq_one_letter_code
_entity_poly.pdbx_strand_id
1 'polypeptide(L)'
;DISRYQHEPSSQTVRRGRRRRKVTYPILWNQLRITSLGSMSKKRVEGNVDYPISFIYIKSTEGKSLTNRYFRADYAAARKHGYRVGAYHFFSTRTTARQQADNFIKNSRYQKGDLPPALDVEPSAAQISQMGGIRVLLKSVRSWLEDVGHRLGVQPILYVSQSFVNKYLTDDNPDGDYLRKNYQVWIARYGEYKPDVHLAIWQLSPDGRVRGIRGLVDINVFNGFEEAFRDFSSISAHSLPQPSPR
;
A
#
# COMPACT_ATOMS: atom_id res chain seq x y z
N ASP A 1 -7.59 -0.18 1.30
CA ASP A 1 -6.72 0.95 1.64
C ASP A 1 -7.34 2.29 1.23
N ILE A 2 -6.81 3.38 1.76
CA ILE A 2 -7.32 4.73 1.53
C ILE A 2 -6.19 5.73 1.22
N SER A 3 -6.57 6.80 0.52
CA SER A 3 -5.70 7.91 0.18
C SER A 3 -6.49 9.23 0.19
N ARG A 4 -5.97 10.27 -0.42
CA ARG A 4 -6.71 11.53 -0.61
C ARG A 4 -8.01 11.36 -1.43
N TYR A 5 -8.10 10.34 -2.25
CA TYR A 5 -9.25 10.14 -3.15
C TYR A 5 -10.55 9.83 -2.41
N GLN A 6 -10.49 9.27 -1.22
CA GLN A 6 -11.67 9.05 -0.39
C GLN A 6 -12.24 10.36 0.18
N HIS A 7 -11.41 11.40 0.27
CA HIS A 7 -11.84 12.76 0.63
C HIS A 7 -12.17 13.63 -0.59
N GLU A 8 -11.51 13.39 -1.73
CA GLU A 8 -11.57 14.20 -2.93
C GLU A 8 -11.83 13.32 -4.16
N PRO A 9 -13.03 12.74 -4.31
CA PRO A 9 -13.34 11.96 -5.50
C PRO A 9 -13.24 12.87 -6.74
N SER A 10 -12.53 12.40 -7.76
CA SER A 10 -12.02 13.16 -8.90
C SER A 10 -13.06 13.80 -9.81
N SER A 11 -14.35 13.53 -9.62
CA SER A 11 -15.42 13.92 -10.53
C SER A 11 -16.35 15.03 -10.02
N GLN A 12 -16.20 15.51 -8.79
CA GLN A 12 -17.17 16.45 -8.21
C GLN A 12 -16.58 17.82 -7.93
N THR A 13 -16.74 18.73 -8.90
CA THR A 13 -16.65 20.17 -8.66
C THR A 13 -18.05 20.76 -8.57
N VAL A 14 -18.41 21.31 -7.42
CA VAL A 14 -19.66 22.09 -7.29
C VAL A 14 -19.39 23.54 -7.70
N ARG A 15 -20.19 24.05 -8.62
CA ARG A 15 -20.18 25.47 -8.99
C ARG A 15 -20.92 26.26 -7.90
N ARG A 16 -20.20 27.11 -7.18
CA ARG A 16 -20.79 28.06 -6.25
C ARG A 16 -20.33 29.46 -6.69
N GLY A 17 -21.16 30.16 -7.48
CA GLY A 17 -20.80 31.43 -8.11
C GLY A 17 -19.73 31.28 -9.19
N ARG A 18 -18.85 32.30 -9.35
CA ARG A 18 -17.75 32.32 -10.34
C ARG A 18 -16.55 31.41 -9.97
N ARG A 19 -16.51 30.80 -8.79
CA ARG A 19 -15.39 29.94 -8.33
C ARG A 19 -15.79 28.48 -8.32
N ARG A 20 -15.00 27.62 -8.98
CA ARG A 20 -15.09 26.17 -8.82
C ARG A 20 -14.46 25.79 -7.49
N ARG A 21 -15.23 25.27 -6.55
CA ARG A 21 -14.72 24.70 -5.31
C ARG A 21 -14.67 23.19 -5.42
N LYS A 22 -13.52 22.61 -5.13
CA LYS A 22 -13.36 21.15 -5.00
C LYS A 22 -14.14 20.71 -3.76
N VAL A 23 -15.04 19.76 -3.91
CA VAL A 23 -15.81 19.24 -2.79
C VAL A 23 -14.97 18.21 -2.06
N THR A 24 -14.90 18.33 -0.74
CA THR A 24 -14.23 17.35 0.13
C THR A 24 -15.26 16.67 1.01
N TYR A 25 -15.05 15.39 1.29
CA TYR A 25 -15.94 14.58 2.12
C TYR A 25 -15.17 14.03 3.31
N PRO A 26 -15.74 14.08 4.53
CA PRO A 26 -15.14 13.42 5.68
C PRO A 26 -15.31 11.90 5.59
N ILE A 27 -14.39 11.16 6.21
CA ILE A 27 -14.57 9.75 6.52
C ILE A 27 -15.33 9.64 7.85
N LEU A 28 -16.44 8.90 7.85
CA LEU A 28 -17.26 8.69 9.05
C LEU A 28 -16.78 7.44 9.79
N TRP A 29 -15.70 7.60 10.55
CA TRP A 29 -14.93 6.51 11.16
C TRP A 29 -15.73 5.56 12.06
N ASN A 30 -16.78 6.05 12.70
CA ASN A 30 -17.69 5.26 13.54
C ASN A 30 -18.69 4.38 12.74
N GLN A 31 -18.71 4.50 11.42
CA GLN A 31 -19.66 3.79 10.55
C GLN A 31 -18.99 2.78 9.61
N LEU A 32 -17.66 2.65 9.65
CA LEU A 32 -16.93 1.89 8.65
C LEU A 32 -17.29 0.40 8.65
N ARG A 33 -17.86 -0.05 7.56
CA ARG A 33 -18.15 -1.46 7.26
C ARG A 33 -18.06 -1.68 5.75
N ILE A 34 -17.51 -2.79 5.33
CA ILE A 34 -17.47 -3.15 3.91
C ILE A 34 -18.89 -3.57 3.50
N THR A 35 -19.46 -2.86 2.54
CA THR A 35 -20.83 -3.11 2.04
C THR A 35 -20.86 -3.69 0.63
N SER A 36 -19.75 -3.62 -0.11
CA SER A 36 -19.55 -4.31 -1.38
C SER A 36 -18.09 -4.67 -1.56
N LEU A 37 -17.82 -5.88 -2.01
CA LEU A 37 -16.44 -6.33 -2.32
C LEU A 37 -15.94 -5.80 -3.67
N GLY A 38 -16.82 -5.18 -4.47
CA GLY A 38 -16.46 -4.67 -5.79
C GLY A 38 -16.32 -5.78 -6.84
N SER A 39 -15.62 -5.47 -7.92
CA SER A 39 -15.39 -6.39 -9.04
C SER A 39 -14.22 -7.34 -8.72
N MET A 40 -14.53 -8.49 -8.18
CA MET A 40 -13.56 -9.57 -7.97
C MET A 40 -13.45 -10.38 -9.25
N SER A 41 -12.25 -10.43 -9.85
CA SER A 41 -11.99 -11.08 -11.13
C SER A 41 -12.81 -10.50 -12.31
N LYS A 42 -12.73 -11.13 -13.49
CA LYS A 42 -13.53 -10.76 -14.67
C LYS A 42 -15.04 -10.99 -14.50
N LYS A 43 -15.45 -11.65 -13.42
CA LYS A 43 -16.85 -11.85 -13.05
C LYS A 43 -17.21 -10.78 -12.01
N ARG A 44 -18.12 -9.87 -12.36
CA ARG A 44 -18.73 -8.97 -11.38
C ARG A 44 -19.48 -9.80 -10.35
N VAL A 45 -18.94 -9.91 -9.16
CA VAL A 45 -19.66 -10.43 -8.01
C VAL A 45 -20.18 -9.20 -7.25
N GLU A 46 -21.30 -8.67 -7.69
CA GLU A 46 -22.06 -7.68 -6.93
C GLU A 46 -22.88 -8.42 -5.87
N GLY A 47 -22.30 -8.55 -4.67
CA GLY A 47 -23.01 -9.03 -3.49
C GLY A 47 -23.06 -7.94 -2.45
N ASN A 48 -24.22 -7.64 -1.89
CA ASN A 48 -24.32 -6.85 -0.68
C ASN A 48 -23.72 -7.67 0.46
N VAL A 49 -22.72 -7.13 1.12
CA VAL A 49 -22.05 -7.71 2.29
C VAL A 49 -22.12 -6.74 3.46
N ASP A 50 -21.83 -7.19 4.65
CA ASP A 50 -21.70 -6.35 5.83
C ASP A 50 -20.55 -6.87 6.71
N TYR A 51 -19.30 -6.60 6.27
CA TYR A 51 -18.11 -7.07 6.97
C TYR A 51 -17.48 -5.98 7.83
N PRO A 52 -16.99 -6.32 9.03
CA PRO A 52 -16.16 -5.43 9.81
C PRO A 52 -14.82 -5.20 9.11
N ILE A 53 -14.18 -4.08 9.44
CA ILE A 53 -12.83 -3.75 8.99
C ILE A 53 -11.84 -4.06 10.11
N SER A 54 -10.85 -4.91 9.83
CA SER A 54 -9.81 -5.27 10.80
C SER A 54 -8.59 -4.37 10.69
N PHE A 55 -8.28 -3.85 9.50
CA PHE A 55 -7.09 -3.02 9.27
C PHE A 55 -7.28 -2.03 8.13
N ILE A 56 -6.47 -0.97 8.16
CA ILE A 56 -6.51 0.09 7.16
C ILE A 56 -5.08 0.51 6.83
N TYR A 57 -4.69 0.44 5.55
CA TYR A 57 -3.50 1.10 5.04
C TYR A 57 -3.85 2.48 4.50
N ILE A 58 -3.01 3.47 4.80
CA ILE A 58 -3.24 4.86 4.43
C ILE A 58 -2.02 5.40 3.68
N LYS A 59 -2.24 5.94 2.46
CA LYS A 59 -1.17 6.62 1.72
C LYS A 59 -0.62 7.77 2.55
N SER A 60 0.68 7.76 2.83
CA SER A 60 1.34 8.84 3.54
C SER A 60 2.10 9.76 2.60
N THR A 61 2.92 9.19 1.72
CA THR A 61 3.85 9.93 0.87
C THR A 61 3.98 9.35 -0.54
N GLU A 62 4.57 10.13 -1.44
CA GLU A 62 4.91 9.73 -2.80
C GLU A 62 6.19 10.43 -3.22
N GLY A 63 7.12 9.71 -3.87
CA GLY A 63 8.38 10.27 -4.34
C GLY A 63 9.15 10.98 -3.22
N LYS A 64 9.99 11.95 -3.59
CA LYS A 64 10.88 12.62 -2.63
C LYS A 64 10.22 13.67 -1.73
N SER A 65 8.98 14.13 -2.05
CA SER A 65 8.42 15.31 -1.37
C SER A 65 6.91 15.38 -1.27
N LEU A 66 6.17 14.57 -2.03
CA LEU A 66 4.70 14.60 -1.97
C LEU A 66 4.20 13.92 -0.70
N THR A 67 3.22 14.54 -0.06
CA THR A 67 2.54 14.03 1.14
C THR A 67 1.04 14.03 0.93
N ASN A 68 0.35 13.03 1.48
CA ASN A 68 -1.11 13.04 1.57
C ASN A 68 -1.53 13.99 2.70
N ARG A 69 -2.16 15.10 2.36
CA ARG A 69 -2.58 16.11 3.34
C ARG A 69 -3.56 15.62 4.41
N TYR A 70 -4.29 14.55 4.15
CA TYR A 70 -5.23 13.95 5.07
C TYR A 70 -4.59 12.88 5.98
N PHE A 71 -3.39 12.39 5.63
CA PHE A 71 -2.76 11.27 6.30
C PHE A 71 -2.75 11.38 7.82
N ARG A 72 -2.31 12.54 8.33
CA ARG A 72 -2.16 12.74 9.79
C ARG A 72 -3.50 12.63 10.53
N ALA A 73 -4.55 13.20 9.97
CA ALA A 73 -5.88 13.19 10.55
C ALA A 73 -6.50 11.79 10.46
N ASP A 74 -6.40 11.15 9.30
CA ASP A 74 -6.94 9.82 9.06
C ASP A 74 -6.24 8.77 9.92
N TYR A 75 -4.91 8.82 9.99
CA TYR A 75 -4.11 7.93 10.80
C TYR A 75 -4.46 8.01 12.30
N ALA A 76 -4.58 9.23 12.83
CA ALA A 76 -4.99 9.45 14.22
C ALA A 76 -6.43 8.98 14.47
N ALA A 77 -7.35 9.28 13.55
CA ALA A 77 -8.74 8.87 13.67
C ALA A 77 -8.93 7.35 13.59
N ALA A 78 -8.24 6.68 12.66
CA ALA A 78 -8.28 5.22 12.55
C ALA A 78 -7.82 4.55 13.85
N ARG A 79 -6.71 4.98 14.42
CA ARG A 79 -6.22 4.47 15.72
C ARG A 79 -7.19 4.74 16.86
N LYS A 80 -7.75 5.96 16.94
CA LYS A 80 -8.74 6.31 17.96
C LYS A 80 -9.96 5.40 17.93
N HIS A 81 -10.34 4.93 16.74
CA HIS A 81 -11.48 4.01 16.56
C HIS A 81 -11.09 2.52 16.64
N GLY A 82 -9.85 2.22 17.05
CA GLY A 82 -9.40 0.85 17.30
C GLY A 82 -8.98 0.06 16.05
N TYR A 83 -8.87 0.69 14.89
CA TYR A 83 -8.37 0.01 13.69
C TYR A 83 -6.86 -0.18 13.76
N ARG A 84 -6.38 -1.33 13.31
CA ARG A 84 -4.96 -1.53 13.04
C ARG A 84 -4.59 -0.78 11.77
N VAL A 85 -3.57 0.06 11.85
CA VAL A 85 -3.20 0.97 10.76
C VAL A 85 -1.80 0.71 10.25
N GLY A 86 -1.60 0.91 8.95
CA GLY A 86 -0.31 0.96 8.30
C GLY A 86 -0.22 2.18 7.39
N ALA A 87 1.00 2.64 7.15
CA ALA A 87 1.28 3.69 6.18
C ALA A 87 1.92 3.09 4.94
N TYR A 88 1.60 3.63 3.75
CA TYR A 88 2.30 3.26 2.53
C TYR A 88 2.88 4.44 1.78
N HIS A 89 3.96 4.16 1.05
CA HIS A 89 4.66 5.09 0.17
C HIS A 89 4.47 4.69 -1.28
N PHE A 90 4.06 5.62 -2.12
CA PHE A 90 4.01 5.39 -3.57
C PHE A 90 5.37 5.70 -4.20
N PHE A 91 5.99 4.67 -4.78
CA PHE A 91 7.32 4.75 -5.36
C PHE A 91 7.33 5.57 -6.66
N SER A 92 8.29 6.47 -6.77
CA SER A 92 8.53 7.27 -7.98
C SER A 92 9.82 6.85 -8.69
N THR A 93 9.74 6.62 -9.99
CA THR A 93 10.91 6.32 -10.83
C THR A 93 11.80 7.54 -11.12
N ARG A 94 11.41 8.73 -10.64
CA ARG A 94 12.07 10.02 -10.93
C ARG A 94 13.00 10.49 -9.83
N THR A 95 13.09 9.79 -8.72
CA THR A 95 13.85 10.21 -7.55
C THR A 95 14.57 9.02 -6.93
N THR A 96 15.65 9.28 -6.19
CA THR A 96 16.41 8.19 -5.58
C THR A 96 15.65 7.48 -4.46
N ALA A 97 15.96 6.22 -4.21
CA ALA A 97 15.39 5.46 -3.11
C ALA A 97 15.61 6.14 -1.76
N ARG A 98 16.81 6.68 -1.53
CA ARG A 98 17.16 7.40 -0.30
C ARG A 98 16.28 8.62 -0.07
N GLN A 99 16.08 9.47 -1.07
CA GLN A 99 15.23 10.65 -0.95
C GLN A 99 13.77 10.26 -0.64
N GLN A 100 13.28 9.16 -1.22
CA GLN A 100 11.94 8.64 -0.98
C GLN A 100 11.80 8.04 0.42
N ALA A 101 12.81 7.30 0.89
CA ALA A 101 12.85 6.79 2.26
C ALA A 101 12.86 7.92 3.30
N ASP A 102 13.64 8.96 3.06
CA ASP A 102 13.67 10.15 3.93
C ASP A 102 12.31 10.85 4.00
N ASN A 103 11.62 11.02 2.85
CA ASN A 103 10.27 11.57 2.81
C ASN A 103 9.28 10.70 3.60
N PHE A 104 9.32 9.39 3.39
CA PHE A 104 8.43 8.46 4.09
C PHE A 104 8.65 8.47 5.59
N ILE A 105 9.89 8.29 6.05
CA ILE A 105 10.22 8.21 7.48
C ILE A 105 9.84 9.51 8.21
N LYS A 106 10.12 10.65 7.59
CA LYS A 106 9.74 11.96 8.16
C LYS A 106 8.24 12.13 8.35
N ASN A 107 7.42 11.56 7.46
CA ASN A 107 5.99 11.86 7.37
C ASN A 107 5.06 10.71 7.77
N SER A 108 5.50 9.46 7.76
CA SER A 108 4.66 8.28 8.02
C SER A 108 4.23 8.14 9.48
N ARG A 109 4.95 8.75 10.42
CA ARG A 109 4.66 8.66 11.86
C ARG A 109 4.52 7.24 12.39
N TYR A 110 5.25 6.31 11.82
CA TYR A 110 5.25 4.93 12.24
C TYR A 110 5.46 4.80 13.76
N GLN A 111 4.66 3.95 14.39
CA GLN A 111 4.76 3.62 15.80
C GLN A 111 4.80 2.11 15.97
N LYS A 112 5.51 1.66 17.01
CA LYS A 112 5.51 0.23 17.38
C LYS A 112 4.08 -0.27 17.58
N GLY A 113 3.75 -1.39 16.92
CA GLY A 113 2.40 -1.97 16.92
C GLY A 113 1.53 -1.56 15.72
N ASP A 114 2.00 -0.63 14.88
CA ASP A 114 1.40 -0.42 13.57
C ASP A 114 1.67 -1.60 12.65
N LEU A 115 0.89 -1.72 11.58
CA LEU A 115 1.19 -2.64 10.50
C LEU A 115 2.51 -2.25 9.83
N PRO A 116 3.26 -3.22 9.27
CA PRO A 116 4.51 -2.92 8.58
C PRO A 116 4.33 -1.82 7.52
N PRO A 117 5.29 -0.91 7.35
CA PRO A 117 5.28 0.03 6.24
C PRO A 117 5.16 -0.68 4.91
N ALA A 118 4.43 -0.12 3.95
CA ALA A 118 4.31 -0.71 2.62
C ALA A 118 4.93 0.20 1.56
N LEU A 119 5.66 -0.40 0.61
CA LEU A 119 6.14 0.25 -0.60
C LEU A 119 5.27 -0.16 -1.78
N ASP A 120 4.57 0.80 -2.35
CA ASP A 120 3.69 0.64 -3.50
C ASP A 120 4.46 0.91 -4.80
N VAL A 121 4.64 -0.13 -5.64
CA VAL A 121 5.48 -0.10 -6.85
C VAL A 121 4.66 -0.44 -8.08
N GLU A 122 4.22 0.59 -8.79
CA GLU A 122 3.34 0.48 -9.96
C GLU A 122 3.85 1.24 -11.21
N PRO A 123 5.15 1.12 -11.59
CA PRO A 123 5.64 1.86 -12.74
C PRO A 123 5.16 1.25 -14.06
N SER A 124 4.87 2.10 -15.02
CA SER A 124 4.65 1.68 -16.41
C SER A 124 5.95 1.23 -17.06
N ALA A 125 5.86 0.46 -18.15
CA ALA A 125 7.03 0.04 -18.92
C ALA A 125 7.88 1.23 -19.41
N ALA A 126 7.24 2.33 -19.80
CA ALA A 126 7.94 3.55 -20.21
C ALA A 126 8.72 4.18 -19.04
N GLN A 127 8.14 4.23 -17.84
CA GLN A 127 8.82 4.73 -16.65
C GLN A 127 10.01 3.85 -16.26
N ILE A 128 9.89 2.52 -16.36
CA ILE A 128 10.99 1.58 -16.12
C ILE A 128 12.13 1.84 -17.10
N SER A 129 11.83 1.98 -18.40
CA SER A 129 12.82 2.28 -19.43
C SER A 129 13.53 3.62 -19.17
N GLN A 130 12.79 4.67 -18.85
CA GLN A 130 13.32 6.00 -18.55
C GLN A 130 14.21 6.03 -17.31
N MET A 131 13.96 5.16 -16.34
CA MET A 131 14.77 5.02 -15.12
C MET A 131 16.12 4.29 -15.39
N GLY A 132 16.28 3.65 -16.53
CA GLY A 132 17.47 2.85 -16.89
C GLY A 132 17.22 1.33 -16.88
N GLY A 133 15.96 0.92 -16.86
CA GLY A 133 15.55 -0.48 -16.98
C GLY A 133 15.20 -1.16 -15.66
N ILE A 134 14.76 -2.40 -15.78
CA ILE A 134 14.21 -3.16 -14.65
C ILE A 134 15.22 -3.43 -13.53
N ARG A 135 16.49 -3.66 -13.86
CA ARG A 135 17.54 -3.88 -12.85
C ARG A 135 17.75 -2.65 -11.97
N VAL A 136 17.71 -1.45 -12.55
CA VAL A 136 17.83 -0.20 -11.81
C VAL A 136 16.62 -0.01 -10.89
N LEU A 137 15.42 -0.30 -11.40
CA LEU A 137 14.19 -0.24 -10.59
C LEU A 137 14.27 -1.19 -9.39
N LEU A 138 14.54 -2.47 -9.61
CA LEU A 138 14.53 -3.48 -8.55
C LEU A 138 15.62 -3.22 -7.50
N LYS A 139 16.80 -2.79 -7.91
CA LYS A 139 17.84 -2.33 -6.99
C LYS A 139 17.39 -1.14 -6.13
N SER A 140 16.67 -0.19 -6.74
CA SER A 140 16.15 0.99 -6.02
C SER A 140 15.02 0.60 -5.06
N VAL A 141 14.12 -0.29 -5.46
CA VAL A 141 13.06 -0.85 -4.60
C VAL A 141 13.67 -1.55 -3.39
N ARG A 142 14.63 -2.44 -3.61
CA ARG A 142 15.38 -3.11 -2.55
C ARG A 142 16.04 -2.13 -1.59
N SER A 143 16.74 -1.13 -2.12
CA SER A 143 17.42 -0.10 -1.32
C SER A 143 16.44 0.68 -0.43
N TRP A 144 15.25 1.00 -0.91
CA TRP A 144 14.21 1.66 -0.11
C TRP A 144 13.71 0.76 1.02
N LEU A 145 13.41 -0.51 0.72
CA LEU A 145 12.91 -1.48 1.69
C LEU A 145 13.93 -1.72 2.81
N GLU A 146 15.20 -1.88 2.44
CA GLU A 146 16.31 -2.05 3.39
C GLU A 146 16.50 -0.79 4.26
N ASP A 147 16.56 0.41 3.67
CA ASP A 147 16.78 1.67 4.40
C ASP A 147 15.63 1.96 5.38
N VAL A 148 14.39 1.84 4.94
CA VAL A 148 13.22 2.04 5.81
C VAL A 148 13.15 0.97 6.89
N GLY A 149 13.40 -0.28 6.55
CA GLY A 149 13.41 -1.38 7.50
C GLY A 149 14.43 -1.19 8.63
N HIS A 150 15.65 -0.85 8.29
CA HIS A 150 16.70 -0.59 9.29
C HIS A 150 16.39 0.62 10.18
N ARG A 151 15.91 1.71 9.58
CA ARG A 151 15.65 2.96 10.32
C ARG A 151 14.42 2.91 11.20
N LEU A 152 13.41 2.12 10.85
CA LEU A 152 12.19 1.96 11.64
C LEU A 152 12.20 0.71 12.54
N GLY A 153 13.17 -0.19 12.36
CA GLY A 153 13.26 -1.45 13.13
C GLY A 153 12.14 -2.45 12.81
N VAL A 154 11.57 -2.38 11.61
CA VAL A 154 10.47 -3.25 11.16
C VAL A 154 10.65 -3.59 9.68
N GLN A 155 10.39 -4.84 9.30
CA GLN A 155 10.46 -5.23 7.89
C GLN A 155 9.28 -4.65 7.10
N PRO A 156 9.51 -3.78 6.08
CA PRO A 156 8.44 -3.32 5.21
C PRO A 156 7.92 -4.44 4.32
N ILE A 157 6.72 -4.25 3.76
CA ILE A 157 6.13 -5.12 2.75
C ILE A 157 6.14 -4.46 1.38
N LEU A 158 6.13 -5.28 0.33
CA LEU A 158 6.16 -4.83 -1.06
C LEU A 158 4.78 -5.01 -1.71
N TYR A 159 4.15 -3.88 -2.12
CA TYR A 159 2.94 -3.95 -2.93
C TYR A 159 3.29 -3.86 -4.41
N VAL A 160 2.83 -4.84 -5.18
CA VAL A 160 3.01 -4.96 -6.63
C VAL A 160 1.82 -5.68 -7.27
N SER A 161 1.68 -5.53 -8.59
CA SER A 161 0.70 -6.31 -9.35
C SER A 161 1.15 -7.76 -9.58
N GLN A 162 0.20 -8.66 -9.85
CA GLN A 162 0.50 -10.05 -10.26
C GLN A 162 1.39 -10.10 -11.50
N SER A 163 1.13 -9.24 -12.48
CA SER A 163 1.93 -9.18 -13.69
C SER A 163 3.37 -8.73 -13.42
N PHE A 164 3.58 -7.84 -12.45
CA PHE A 164 4.91 -7.43 -12.02
C PHE A 164 5.66 -8.59 -11.36
N VAL A 165 5.02 -9.35 -10.48
CA VAL A 165 5.61 -10.56 -9.88
C VAL A 165 6.04 -11.54 -10.94
N ASN A 166 5.12 -11.93 -11.82
CA ASN A 166 5.37 -12.95 -12.84
C ASN A 166 6.48 -12.55 -13.83
N LYS A 167 6.64 -11.26 -14.08
CA LYS A 167 7.59 -10.77 -15.08
C LYS A 167 8.95 -10.44 -14.50
N TYR A 168 9.02 -9.98 -13.26
CA TYR A 168 10.22 -9.33 -12.75
C TYR A 168 10.75 -9.90 -11.42
N LEU A 169 9.91 -10.56 -10.62
CA LEU A 169 10.37 -11.22 -9.39
C LEU A 169 10.71 -12.69 -9.67
N THR A 170 11.65 -12.91 -10.58
CA THR A 170 12.04 -14.20 -11.14
C THR A 170 13.51 -14.51 -10.86
N ASP A 171 13.91 -15.78 -10.98
CA ASP A 171 15.26 -16.26 -10.67
C ASP A 171 16.34 -15.67 -11.59
N ASP A 172 15.99 -15.26 -12.81
CA ASP A 172 16.89 -14.61 -13.78
C ASP A 172 17.21 -13.14 -13.44
N ASN A 173 16.55 -12.61 -12.43
CA ASN A 173 16.83 -11.28 -11.94
C ASN A 173 17.26 -11.32 -10.47
N PRO A 174 18.54 -11.15 -10.13
CA PRO A 174 19.05 -11.33 -8.75
C PRO A 174 18.32 -10.47 -7.71
N ASP A 175 18.02 -9.20 -8.01
CA ASP A 175 17.27 -8.35 -7.07
C ASP A 175 15.78 -8.74 -7.03
N GLY A 176 15.21 -9.23 -8.14
CA GLY A 176 13.85 -9.75 -8.19
C GLY A 176 13.68 -11.01 -7.37
N ASP A 177 14.59 -11.96 -7.51
CA ASP A 177 14.64 -13.19 -6.73
C ASP A 177 14.85 -12.90 -5.24
N TYR A 178 15.77 -11.97 -4.93
CA TYR A 178 16.01 -11.53 -3.56
C TYR A 178 14.75 -10.94 -2.92
N LEU A 179 14.04 -10.04 -3.61
CA LEU A 179 12.80 -9.44 -3.12
C LEU A 179 11.71 -10.50 -2.89
N ARG A 180 11.55 -11.44 -3.84
CA ARG A 180 10.59 -12.54 -3.75
C ARG A 180 10.83 -13.43 -2.53
N LYS A 181 12.08 -13.75 -2.24
CA LYS A 181 12.48 -14.68 -1.16
C LYS A 181 12.50 -14.02 0.22
N ASN A 182 12.74 -12.72 0.30
CA ASN A 182 13.06 -12.06 1.57
C ASN A 182 12.00 -11.07 2.05
N TYR A 183 11.02 -10.70 1.21
CA TYR A 183 9.99 -9.76 1.61
C TYR A 183 8.60 -10.36 1.48
N GLN A 184 7.74 -9.97 2.41
CA GLN A 184 6.31 -10.26 2.28
C GLN A 184 5.70 -9.34 1.22
N VAL A 185 4.78 -9.88 0.43
CA VAL A 185 4.16 -9.20 -0.69
C VAL A 185 2.68 -8.93 -0.41
N TRP A 186 2.28 -7.71 -0.69
CA TRP A 186 0.89 -7.33 -0.84
C TRP A 186 0.62 -7.25 -2.35
N ILE A 187 -0.26 -8.10 -2.86
CA ILE A 187 -0.44 -8.27 -4.29
C ILE A 187 -1.78 -7.72 -4.77
N ALA A 188 -1.72 -6.85 -5.78
CA ALA A 188 -2.90 -6.48 -6.55
C ALA A 188 -3.22 -7.59 -7.54
N ARG A 189 -4.25 -8.38 -7.25
CA ARG A 189 -4.67 -9.49 -8.07
C ARG A 189 -6.18 -9.55 -8.20
N TYR A 190 -6.61 -9.63 -9.44
CA TYR A 190 -8.00 -9.80 -9.80
C TYR A 190 -8.29 -11.18 -10.41
N GLY A 191 -7.56 -12.23 -10.02
CA GLY A 191 -7.64 -13.56 -10.62
C GLY A 191 -7.34 -14.72 -9.66
N GLU A 192 -7.43 -15.96 -10.15
CA GLU A 192 -7.62 -17.18 -9.36
C GLU A 192 -6.34 -17.91 -8.91
N TYR A 193 -5.14 -17.49 -9.32
CA TYR A 193 -3.90 -18.24 -9.02
C TYR A 193 -3.07 -17.58 -7.93
N LYS A 194 -2.72 -18.36 -6.91
CA LYS A 194 -1.77 -17.93 -5.87
C LYS A 194 -0.38 -17.77 -6.50
N PRO A 195 0.27 -16.61 -6.40
CA PRO A 195 1.64 -16.42 -6.89
C PRO A 195 2.66 -17.10 -5.99
N ASP A 196 3.83 -17.42 -6.55
CA ASP A 196 4.98 -17.92 -5.78
C ASP A 196 5.72 -16.76 -5.11
N VAL A 197 5.16 -16.26 -4.04
CA VAL A 197 5.70 -15.19 -3.20
C VAL A 197 5.24 -15.39 -1.74
N HIS A 198 5.92 -14.76 -0.80
CA HIS A 198 5.46 -14.66 0.58
C HIS A 198 4.26 -13.71 0.69
N LEU A 199 3.09 -14.21 0.32
CA LEU A 199 1.87 -13.40 0.24
C LEU A 199 1.35 -13.07 1.63
N ALA A 200 1.40 -11.79 2.02
CA ALA A 200 0.82 -11.29 3.26
C ALA A 200 -0.59 -10.71 3.07
N ILE A 201 -0.79 -9.91 2.04
CA ILE A 201 -2.07 -9.24 1.79
C ILE A 201 -2.45 -9.41 0.32
N TRP A 202 -3.73 -9.62 0.11
CA TRP A 202 -4.33 -9.77 -1.20
C TRP A 202 -5.35 -8.68 -1.46
N GLN A 203 -5.11 -7.83 -2.44
CA GLN A 203 -6.11 -6.88 -2.90
C GLN A 203 -7.14 -7.62 -3.78
N LEU A 204 -8.38 -7.68 -3.32
CA LEU A 204 -9.48 -8.36 -4.01
C LEU A 204 -10.04 -7.51 -5.14
N SER A 205 -10.19 -6.21 -4.91
CA SER A 205 -10.77 -5.28 -5.88
C SER A 205 -10.35 -3.83 -5.64
N PRO A 206 -10.37 -2.99 -6.68
CA PRO A 206 -10.11 -1.55 -6.55
C PRO A 206 -11.38 -0.72 -6.38
N ASP A 207 -12.56 -1.34 -6.41
CA ASP A 207 -13.85 -0.67 -6.58
C ASP A 207 -14.90 -1.11 -5.56
N GLY A 208 -14.47 -1.58 -4.41
CA GLY A 208 -15.35 -1.90 -3.30
C GLY A 208 -16.02 -0.68 -2.68
N ARG A 209 -16.97 -0.93 -1.78
CA ARG A 209 -17.67 0.14 -1.05
C ARG A 209 -17.60 -0.10 0.44
N VAL A 210 -17.40 1.01 1.15
CA VAL A 210 -17.34 1.05 2.62
C VAL A 210 -18.34 2.08 3.11
N ARG A 211 -19.23 1.68 4.01
CA ARG A 211 -20.12 2.63 4.69
C ARG A 211 -19.26 3.65 5.45
N GLY A 212 -19.62 4.92 5.37
CA GLY A 212 -18.84 6.01 5.97
C GLY A 212 -17.77 6.60 5.06
N ILE A 213 -17.52 6.00 3.87
CA ILE A 213 -16.63 6.55 2.84
C ILE A 213 -17.43 6.78 1.56
N ARG A 214 -17.28 7.99 1.01
CA ARG A 214 -17.91 8.33 -0.27
C ARG A 214 -16.97 8.02 -1.42
N GLY A 215 -17.38 7.10 -2.28
CA GLY A 215 -16.57 6.67 -3.44
C GLY A 215 -16.11 5.23 -3.30
N LEU A 216 -15.18 4.86 -4.16
CA LEU A 216 -14.63 3.51 -4.24
C LEU A 216 -13.44 3.36 -3.28
N VAL A 217 -13.27 2.14 -2.79
CA VAL A 217 -12.20 1.78 -1.85
C VAL A 217 -11.60 0.44 -2.28
N ASP A 218 -10.29 0.35 -2.25
CA ASP A 218 -9.59 -0.91 -2.47
C ASP A 218 -9.85 -1.87 -1.31
N ILE A 219 -10.39 -3.04 -1.61
CA ILE A 219 -10.69 -4.07 -0.63
C ILE A 219 -9.55 -5.08 -0.58
N ASN A 220 -9.07 -5.33 0.61
CA ASN A 220 -7.92 -6.18 0.87
C ASN A 220 -8.23 -7.24 1.91
N VAL A 221 -7.57 -8.40 1.79
CA VAL A 221 -7.65 -9.50 2.75
C VAL A 221 -6.25 -9.91 3.19
N PHE A 222 -6.06 -10.10 4.48
CA PHE A 222 -4.83 -10.68 5.01
C PHE A 222 -4.81 -12.19 4.73
N ASN A 223 -3.68 -12.70 4.26
CA ASN A 223 -3.48 -14.11 3.93
C ASN A 223 -3.00 -14.91 5.15
N GLY A 224 -3.88 -15.14 6.09
CA GLY A 224 -3.57 -15.89 7.31
C GLY A 224 -4.71 -15.87 8.31
N PHE A 225 -4.52 -16.62 9.39
CA PHE A 225 -5.44 -16.63 10.52
C PHE A 225 -5.16 -15.49 11.49
N GLU A 226 -6.02 -15.32 12.48
CA GLU A 226 -5.98 -14.22 13.44
C GLU A 226 -4.64 -14.12 14.20
N GLU A 227 -4.05 -15.26 14.56
CA GLU A 227 -2.73 -15.29 15.23
C GLU A 227 -1.64 -14.71 14.33
N ALA A 228 -1.56 -15.17 13.09
CA ALA A 228 -0.61 -14.65 12.12
C ALA A 228 -0.83 -13.14 11.85
N PHE A 229 -2.07 -12.68 11.87
CA PHE A 229 -2.38 -11.27 11.73
C PHE A 229 -1.95 -10.45 12.96
N ARG A 230 -2.08 -11.00 14.17
CA ARG A 230 -1.56 -10.35 15.39
C ARG A 230 -0.05 -10.19 15.33
N ASP A 231 0.66 -11.23 14.89
CA ASP A 231 2.12 -11.23 14.79
C ASP A 231 2.64 -10.35 13.64
N PHE A 232 1.82 -10.12 12.62
CA PHE A 232 2.18 -9.34 11.45
C PHE A 232 2.68 -7.92 11.78
N SER A 233 2.18 -7.28 12.84
CA SER A 233 2.65 -5.97 13.31
C SER A 233 3.90 -6.04 14.20
N SER A 234 4.32 -7.24 14.62
CA SER A 234 5.48 -7.45 15.50
C SER A 234 6.70 -8.03 14.78
N ILE A 235 6.67 -8.13 13.45
CA ILE A 235 7.81 -8.61 12.66
C ILE A 235 9.00 -7.68 12.90
N SER A 236 9.93 -8.15 13.72
CA SER A 236 11.11 -7.41 14.15
C SER A 236 12.14 -7.31 13.02
N ALA A 237 12.89 -6.22 12.99
CA ALA A 237 14.04 -6.03 12.09
C ALA A 237 15.14 -7.10 12.23
N HIS A 238 15.12 -7.90 13.28
CA HIS A 238 16.06 -9.01 13.46
C HIS A 238 15.91 -10.13 12.42
N SER A 239 14.80 -10.18 11.71
CA SER A 239 14.57 -11.07 10.56
C SER A 239 14.96 -10.45 9.22
N LEU A 240 15.46 -9.20 9.21
CA LEU A 240 15.93 -8.57 7.98
C LEU A 240 17.19 -9.26 7.47
N PRO A 241 17.29 -9.55 6.17
CA PRO A 241 18.53 -9.99 5.58
C PRO A 241 19.64 -8.98 5.87
N GLN A 242 20.81 -9.46 6.27
CA GLN A 242 21.97 -8.58 6.46
C GLN A 242 22.29 -7.86 5.15
N PRO A 243 22.61 -6.54 5.16
CA PRO A 243 23.00 -5.83 3.96
C PRO A 243 24.21 -6.52 3.35
N SER A 244 24.17 -6.74 2.03
CA SER A 244 25.31 -7.23 1.29
C SER A 244 26.49 -6.29 1.54
N PRO A 245 27.71 -6.79 1.81
CA PRO A 245 28.88 -5.94 1.94
C PRO A 245 29.05 -5.10 0.67
N ARG A 246 29.37 -3.83 0.83
CA ARG A 246 29.56 -2.85 -0.25
C ARG A 246 30.77 -3.20 -1.10
#